data_7b44c177f57e48071091dc26a4bd8455
#
_entry.id   7b44c177f57e48071091dc26a4bd8455
#
_cell.length_a   1.000
_cell.length_b   1.000
_cell.length_c   1.000
_cell.angle_alpha   90.00
_cell.angle_beta   90.00
_cell.angle_gamma   90.00
#
_symmetry.space_group_name_H-M   'P 1'
#
loop_
_entity.id
_entity.type
_entity.pdbx_description
1 polymer ?
#
loop_
_entity_poly.entity_id
_entity_poly.type
_entity_poly.pdbx_seq_one_letter_code
_entity_poly.pdbx_strand_id
1 'polypeptide(L)'
;QLNADNTGPMKIGLVFPAMGGTGGRPDLGPLPMWSVSYLLSLDMRARNAMMAVADGSGSWSIHMRDEKTGFPLRVDNDAYKNTSTHMNLANKGPLPVPRCANNDKKLCGSPYTHDTAHQPSMAYLPYLLTGDYYYLEELLFWAASNPLETDAANSGYGQGLVRWQQVRGQAWSLRTLGHAAYITPDAHTLKDYFVKQLDNNLKFYHATYVTGNPNQLGVYDGSGTGSFKVAASAPWQDDFLTWSFGYLVELGFDKALPILQWKAKYPVNRMT
;
A
#
# COMPACT_ATOMS: atom_id res chain seq x y z
N GLN A 1 21.41 -1.65 -11.50
CA GLN A 1 22.21 -0.43 -11.70
C GLN A 1 21.35 0.64 -12.35
N LEU A 2 21.37 1.87 -11.82
CA LEU A 2 20.71 3.01 -12.45
C LEU A 2 21.52 3.47 -13.65
N ASN A 3 20.84 3.81 -14.73
CA ASN A 3 21.41 4.41 -15.94
C ASN A 3 20.42 5.40 -16.57
N ALA A 4 20.81 6.07 -17.62
CA ALA A 4 19.96 7.05 -18.32
C ALA A 4 18.68 6.43 -18.93
N ASP A 5 18.67 5.13 -19.15
CA ASP A 5 17.50 4.45 -19.75
C ASP A 5 16.37 4.21 -18.78
N ASN A 6 16.68 4.14 -17.47
CA ASN A 6 15.67 3.87 -16.42
C ASN A 6 15.46 5.04 -15.45
N THR A 7 16.09 6.20 -15.67
CA THR A 7 15.92 7.41 -14.86
C THR A 7 15.38 8.58 -15.68
N GLY A 8 14.76 9.56 -15.01
CA GLY A 8 14.16 10.73 -15.64
C GLY A 8 12.66 10.64 -15.85
N PRO A 9 12.06 11.57 -16.60
CA PRO A 9 10.61 11.62 -16.81
C PRO A 9 10.04 10.32 -17.39
N MET A 10 8.93 9.87 -16.84
CA MET A 10 8.24 8.62 -17.23
C MET A 10 9.10 7.36 -17.10
N LYS A 11 10.13 7.39 -16.26
CA LYS A 11 10.95 6.23 -15.89
C LYS A 11 10.65 5.80 -14.46
N ILE A 12 11.09 4.64 -14.06
CA ILE A 12 10.73 4.01 -12.78
C ILE A 12 11.94 3.56 -11.95
N GLY A 13 13.14 3.94 -12.37
CA GLY A 13 14.38 3.62 -11.65
C GLY A 13 14.62 2.11 -11.53
N LEU A 14 14.71 1.62 -10.31
CA LEU A 14 14.98 0.21 -9.99
C LEU A 14 13.72 -0.64 -9.83
N VAL A 15 12.53 -0.06 -9.96
CA VAL A 15 11.26 -0.78 -9.83
C VAL A 15 10.97 -1.60 -11.08
N PHE A 16 10.37 -2.76 -10.92
CA PHE A 16 9.97 -3.58 -12.06
C PHE A 16 8.79 -2.95 -12.82
N PRO A 17 8.84 -2.86 -14.16
CA PRO A 17 7.77 -2.26 -14.98
C PRO A 17 6.39 -2.90 -14.80
N ALA A 18 6.35 -4.20 -14.53
CA ALA A 18 5.15 -4.94 -14.15
C ALA A 18 5.30 -5.38 -12.70
N MET A 19 4.68 -4.65 -11.78
CA MET A 19 4.78 -4.96 -10.34
C MET A 19 4.27 -6.35 -10.00
N GLY A 20 3.31 -6.89 -10.74
CA GLY A 20 2.72 -8.22 -10.53
C GLY A 20 3.68 -9.42 -10.69
N GLY A 21 4.97 -9.19 -10.86
CA GLY A 21 6.01 -10.24 -10.86
C GLY A 21 6.12 -10.97 -9.51
N THR A 22 6.77 -12.13 -9.50
CA THR A 22 6.79 -13.05 -8.35
C THR A 22 7.68 -12.61 -7.19
N GLY A 23 7.36 -13.09 -6.00
CA GLY A 23 8.26 -13.35 -4.88
C GLY A 23 8.60 -12.18 -3.99
N GLY A 24 9.51 -12.46 -3.07
CA GLY A 24 10.19 -11.45 -2.30
C GLY A 24 11.26 -10.78 -3.17
N ARG A 25 11.22 -9.48 -3.23
CA ARG A 25 12.14 -8.67 -4.04
C ARG A 25 12.77 -7.59 -3.17
N PRO A 26 13.93 -7.05 -3.54
CA PRO A 26 14.61 -6.02 -2.75
C PRO A 26 13.86 -4.68 -2.71
N ASP A 27 12.85 -4.49 -3.56
CA ASP A 27 11.98 -3.32 -3.57
C ASP A 27 10.80 -3.43 -2.58
N LEU A 28 10.57 -4.61 -1.97
CA LEU A 28 9.48 -4.84 -1.01
C LEU A 28 9.97 -4.80 0.43
N GLY A 29 9.08 -4.42 1.34
CA GLY A 29 9.35 -4.33 2.77
C GLY A 29 8.74 -3.06 3.38
N PRO A 30 8.97 -2.79 4.66
CA PRO A 30 8.69 -1.49 5.27
C PRO A 30 9.37 -0.36 4.51
N LEU A 31 10.66 -0.56 4.19
CA LEU A 31 11.43 0.29 3.29
C LEU A 31 12.11 -0.57 2.21
N PRO A 32 12.24 -0.09 0.98
CA PRO A 32 12.93 -0.80 -0.09
C PRO A 32 14.45 -0.77 0.10
N MET A 33 15.15 -1.70 -0.54
CA MET A 33 16.59 -1.87 -0.42
C MET A 33 17.40 -0.58 -0.65
N TRP A 34 17.04 0.23 -1.63
CA TRP A 34 17.77 1.49 -1.91
C TRP A 34 17.65 2.49 -0.78
N SER A 35 16.47 2.56 -0.11
CA SER A 35 16.27 3.38 1.08
C SER A 35 17.08 2.86 2.27
N VAL A 36 17.03 1.55 2.51
CA VAL A 36 17.80 0.89 3.58
C VAL A 36 19.31 1.05 3.33
N SER A 37 19.76 0.88 2.09
CA SER A 37 21.17 1.05 1.73
C SER A 37 21.66 2.46 2.06
N TYR A 38 20.85 3.48 1.79
CA TYR A 38 21.22 4.86 2.16
C TYR A 38 21.26 5.04 3.68
N LEU A 39 20.24 4.60 4.41
CA LEU A 39 20.15 4.76 5.86
C LEU A 39 21.32 4.07 6.60
N LEU A 40 21.79 2.93 6.10
CA LEU A 40 22.88 2.17 6.72
C LEU A 40 24.26 2.71 6.35
N SER A 41 24.43 3.24 5.14
CA SER A 41 25.75 3.66 4.64
C SER A 41 25.99 5.16 4.64
N LEU A 42 24.92 5.95 4.59
CA LEU A 42 24.93 7.38 4.29
C LEU A 42 25.67 7.73 2.98
N ASP A 43 25.86 6.76 2.10
CA ASP A 43 26.54 6.92 0.81
C ASP A 43 25.65 7.72 -0.16
N MET A 44 26.23 8.77 -0.75
CA MET A 44 25.52 9.64 -1.69
C MET A 44 25.08 8.91 -2.97
N ARG A 45 25.75 7.82 -3.35
CA ARG A 45 25.34 6.97 -4.49
C ARG A 45 24.02 6.24 -4.17
N ALA A 46 23.90 5.72 -2.93
CA ALA A 46 22.68 5.11 -2.46
C ALA A 46 21.54 6.13 -2.35
N ARG A 47 21.85 7.35 -1.84
CA ARG A 47 20.90 8.46 -1.82
C ARG A 47 20.40 8.79 -3.23
N ASN A 48 21.31 8.98 -4.17
CA ASN A 48 20.94 9.33 -5.55
C ASN A 48 20.10 8.23 -6.22
N ALA A 49 20.39 6.95 -5.92
CA ALA A 49 19.59 5.83 -6.39
C ALA A 49 18.15 5.86 -5.82
N MET A 50 18.01 6.11 -4.52
CA MET A 50 16.73 6.27 -3.85
C MET A 50 15.93 7.44 -4.44
N MET A 51 16.55 8.60 -4.60
CA MET A 51 15.90 9.80 -5.15
C MET A 51 15.45 9.57 -6.60
N ALA A 52 16.29 8.95 -7.45
CA ALA A 52 15.92 8.66 -8.83
C ALA A 52 14.73 7.69 -8.96
N VAL A 53 14.58 6.75 -8.02
CA VAL A 53 13.37 5.91 -7.94
C VAL A 53 12.15 6.72 -7.49
N ALA A 54 12.35 7.59 -6.51
CA ALA A 54 11.27 8.44 -5.99
C ALA A 54 10.77 9.45 -7.03
N ASP A 55 11.67 10.05 -7.81
CA ASP A 55 11.32 10.94 -8.93
C ASP A 55 10.45 10.21 -9.98
N GLY A 56 10.64 8.89 -10.12
CA GLY A 56 9.80 8.04 -10.97
C GLY A 56 8.45 7.65 -10.38
N SER A 57 8.10 8.05 -9.15
CA SER A 57 6.82 7.66 -8.53
C SER A 57 5.61 8.11 -9.35
N GLY A 58 5.68 9.27 -9.99
CA GLY A 58 4.64 9.83 -10.85
C GLY A 58 4.43 9.10 -12.18
N SER A 59 5.26 8.12 -12.51
CA SER A 59 5.12 7.34 -13.74
C SER A 59 4.03 6.27 -13.68
N TRP A 60 3.50 5.97 -12.48
CA TRP A 60 2.50 4.92 -12.24
C TRP A 60 1.08 5.45 -12.41
N SER A 61 0.16 4.58 -12.85
CA SER A 61 -1.24 4.95 -13.14
C SER A 61 -2.12 4.94 -11.90
N ILE A 62 -1.76 5.71 -10.89
CA ILE A 62 -2.45 5.77 -9.59
C ILE A 62 -3.05 7.16 -9.31
N HIS A 63 -2.83 8.14 -10.18
CA HIS A 63 -3.13 9.56 -9.94
C HIS A 63 -4.59 9.91 -10.22
N MET A 64 -5.51 9.28 -9.48
CA MET A 64 -6.92 9.59 -9.55
C MET A 64 -7.22 10.80 -8.67
N ARG A 65 -7.53 11.94 -9.31
CA ARG A 65 -7.79 13.21 -8.64
C ARG A 65 -9.28 13.52 -8.58
N ASP A 66 -9.71 14.10 -7.48
CA ASP A 66 -10.97 14.81 -7.40
C ASP A 66 -10.83 16.13 -8.15
N GLU A 67 -11.68 16.36 -9.16
CA GLU A 67 -11.62 17.56 -10.02
C GLU A 67 -11.85 18.87 -9.27
N LYS A 68 -12.59 18.82 -8.14
CA LYS A 68 -12.92 20.01 -7.36
C LYS A 68 -11.81 20.44 -6.42
N THR A 69 -11.09 19.44 -5.87
CA THR A 69 -10.08 19.70 -4.83
C THR A 69 -8.65 19.55 -5.34
N GLY A 70 -8.45 18.84 -6.45
CA GLY A 70 -7.13 18.46 -6.97
C GLY A 70 -6.43 17.37 -6.15
N PHE A 71 -6.98 16.95 -5.01
CA PHE A 71 -6.42 15.91 -4.15
C PHE A 71 -6.75 14.49 -4.66
N PRO A 72 -6.05 13.43 -4.17
CA PRO A 72 -6.45 12.06 -4.38
C PRO A 72 -7.92 11.82 -4.04
N LEU A 73 -8.57 10.88 -4.74
CA LEU A 73 -9.94 10.48 -4.44
C LEU A 73 -10.05 9.95 -3.02
N ARG A 74 -11.07 10.42 -2.32
CA ARG A 74 -11.39 9.95 -0.96
C ARG A 74 -12.57 8.99 -1.03
N VAL A 75 -12.36 7.73 -0.65
CA VAL A 75 -13.44 6.74 -0.63
C VAL A 75 -14.53 7.03 0.41
N ASP A 76 -14.25 7.86 1.42
CA ASP A 76 -15.25 8.32 2.40
C ASP A 76 -16.11 9.49 1.90
N ASN A 77 -15.87 9.99 0.69
CA ASN A 77 -16.76 10.89 0.00
C ASN A 77 -17.87 10.09 -0.70
N ASP A 78 -19.11 10.49 -0.51
CA ASP A 78 -20.29 9.83 -1.10
C ASP A 78 -20.24 9.73 -2.62
N ALA A 79 -19.59 10.67 -3.30
CA ALA A 79 -19.37 10.62 -4.74
C ALA A 79 -18.46 9.47 -5.18
N TYR A 80 -17.54 9.01 -4.33
CA TYR A 80 -16.49 8.06 -4.70
C TYR A 80 -16.53 6.75 -3.93
N LYS A 81 -17.38 6.59 -2.91
CA LYS A 81 -17.44 5.38 -2.07
C LYS A 81 -17.73 4.08 -2.82
N ASN A 82 -18.25 4.17 -4.04
CA ASN A 82 -18.54 3.04 -4.91
C ASN A 82 -17.52 2.90 -6.05
N THR A 83 -16.46 3.70 -6.07
CA THR A 83 -15.44 3.66 -7.12
C THR A 83 -14.54 2.45 -6.92
N SER A 84 -14.22 1.79 -8.02
CA SER A 84 -13.26 0.68 -8.05
C SER A 84 -12.44 0.76 -9.35
N THR A 85 -11.16 0.46 -9.25
CA THR A 85 -10.27 0.25 -10.41
C THR A 85 -10.15 -1.21 -10.79
N HIS A 86 -10.79 -2.11 -10.05
CA HIS A 86 -10.77 -3.53 -10.34
C HIS A 86 -11.60 -3.84 -11.58
N MET A 87 -10.98 -4.44 -12.59
CA MET A 87 -11.54 -4.56 -13.95
C MET A 87 -12.89 -5.27 -14.03
N ASN A 88 -13.07 -6.33 -13.23
CA ASN A 88 -14.31 -7.11 -13.26
C ASN A 88 -15.48 -6.42 -12.52
N LEU A 89 -15.23 -5.28 -11.91
CA LEU A 89 -16.14 -4.63 -10.99
C LEU A 89 -16.36 -3.14 -11.33
N ALA A 90 -15.64 -2.62 -12.32
CA ALA A 90 -15.69 -1.24 -12.76
C ALA A 90 -17.09 -0.74 -13.16
N ASN A 91 -18.00 -1.65 -13.50
CA ASN A 91 -19.38 -1.33 -13.91
C ASN A 91 -20.32 -1.07 -12.72
N LYS A 92 -19.86 -1.16 -11.49
CA LYS A 92 -20.70 -1.02 -10.29
C LYS A 92 -20.59 0.33 -9.59
N GLY A 93 -19.68 1.18 -10.04
CA GLY A 93 -19.48 2.52 -9.48
C GLY A 93 -19.91 3.64 -10.43
N PRO A 94 -20.13 4.84 -9.91
CA PRO A 94 -20.49 6.00 -10.73
C PRO A 94 -19.36 6.47 -11.67
N LEU A 95 -18.14 6.06 -11.43
CA LEU A 95 -16.97 6.38 -12.25
C LEU A 95 -16.20 5.09 -12.56
N PRO A 96 -16.35 4.52 -13.75
CA PRO A 96 -15.45 3.49 -14.21
C PRO A 96 -14.07 4.11 -14.41
N VAL A 97 -13.18 3.91 -13.46
CA VAL A 97 -11.78 4.32 -13.62
C VAL A 97 -11.07 3.19 -14.37
N PRO A 98 -10.60 3.40 -15.60
CA PRO A 98 -9.93 2.37 -16.35
C PRO A 98 -8.64 1.96 -15.64
N ARG A 99 -8.51 0.69 -15.36
CA ARG A 99 -7.24 0.12 -14.90
C ARG A 99 -6.32 -0.10 -16.10
N CYS A 100 -5.08 0.34 -15.99
CA CYS A 100 -4.06 0.11 -17.02
C CYS A 100 -3.54 -1.33 -17.09
N ALA A 101 -4.09 -2.25 -16.33
CA ALA A 101 -3.55 -3.57 -16.06
C ALA A 101 -3.58 -4.56 -17.27
N ASN A 102 -4.32 -4.29 -18.31
CA ASN A 102 -4.52 -5.27 -19.38
C ASN A 102 -3.74 -5.02 -20.66
N ASN A 103 -2.53 -4.50 -20.57
CA ASN A 103 -1.72 -4.22 -21.77
C ASN A 103 -2.40 -3.32 -22.82
N ASP A 104 -3.55 -2.72 -22.51
CA ASP A 104 -4.17 -1.76 -23.40
C ASP A 104 -3.52 -0.38 -23.14
N LYS A 105 -2.32 -0.26 -23.70
CA LYS A 105 -1.50 0.97 -23.69
C LYS A 105 -2.23 2.18 -24.29
N LYS A 106 -3.39 1.99 -24.91
CA LYS A 106 -4.16 3.09 -25.51
C LYS A 106 -5.03 3.82 -24.51
N LEU A 107 -5.43 3.16 -23.43
CA LEU A 107 -6.32 3.74 -22.40
C LEU A 107 -5.57 4.42 -21.26
N CYS A 108 -4.29 4.11 -21.11
CA CYS A 108 -3.49 4.57 -20.00
C CYS A 108 -2.23 5.23 -20.50
N GLY A 109 -1.99 6.45 -20.14
CA GLY A 109 -0.78 7.18 -20.51
C GLY A 109 0.53 6.59 -19.99
N SER A 110 0.49 5.55 -19.14
CA SER A 110 1.66 4.88 -18.58
C SER A 110 1.76 3.42 -19.04
N PRO A 111 2.96 2.96 -19.47
CA PRO A 111 3.21 1.56 -19.80
C PRO A 111 3.40 0.67 -18.56
N TYR A 112 3.39 1.24 -17.36
CA TYR A 112 3.71 0.56 -16.11
C TYR A 112 2.46 0.09 -15.41
N THR A 113 2.47 -1.17 -14.96
CA THR A 113 1.35 -1.78 -14.23
C THR A 113 1.64 -1.76 -12.75
N HIS A 114 0.88 -0.99 -11.99
CA HIS A 114 0.93 -0.99 -10.53
C HIS A 114 0.19 -2.19 -9.92
N ASP A 115 0.56 -2.56 -8.70
CA ASP A 115 -0.05 -3.67 -7.97
C ASP A 115 0.12 -3.46 -6.47
N THR A 116 -0.96 -3.56 -5.71
CA THR A 116 -0.92 -3.45 -4.24
C THR A 116 -0.01 -4.48 -3.59
N ALA A 117 0.07 -5.68 -4.17
CA ALA A 117 0.88 -6.77 -3.63
C ALA A 117 2.40 -6.58 -3.80
N HIS A 118 2.82 -5.64 -4.66
CA HIS A 118 4.23 -5.46 -5.02
C HIS A 118 4.67 -4.00 -5.02
N GLN A 119 3.90 -3.10 -4.40
CA GLN A 119 4.24 -1.68 -4.31
C GLN A 119 5.42 -1.43 -3.37
N PRO A 120 6.51 -0.79 -3.83
CA PRO A 120 7.55 -0.29 -2.94
C PRO A 120 7.10 0.95 -2.16
N SER A 121 7.80 1.26 -1.06
CA SER A 121 7.69 2.55 -0.41
C SER A 121 8.64 3.55 -1.10
N MET A 122 8.20 4.16 -2.21
CA MET A 122 9.08 5.00 -3.04
C MET A 122 9.31 6.39 -2.45
N ALA A 123 8.25 7.04 -1.97
CA ALA A 123 8.25 8.47 -1.68
C ALA A 123 8.39 8.83 -0.19
N TYR A 124 8.17 7.90 0.73
CA TYR A 124 8.16 8.16 2.18
C TYR A 124 9.48 8.71 2.70
N LEU A 125 10.58 7.96 2.52
CA LEU A 125 11.89 8.41 2.99
C LEU A 125 12.41 9.64 2.23
N PRO A 126 12.25 9.76 0.90
CA PRO A 126 12.55 10.99 0.17
C PRO A 126 11.84 12.23 0.73
N TYR A 127 10.57 12.13 1.09
CA TYR A 127 9.86 13.23 1.74
C TYR A 127 10.48 13.58 3.11
N LEU A 128 10.75 12.59 3.95
CA LEU A 128 11.38 12.80 5.26
C LEU A 128 12.72 13.54 5.18
N LEU A 129 13.47 13.31 4.10
CA LEU A 129 14.80 13.89 3.91
C LEU A 129 14.76 15.28 3.28
N THR A 130 13.74 15.61 2.51
CA THR A 130 13.71 16.82 1.69
C THR A 130 12.61 17.80 2.06
N GLY A 131 11.48 17.29 2.58
CA GLY A 131 10.27 18.08 2.76
C GLY A 131 9.60 18.46 1.43
N ASP A 132 10.03 17.90 0.29
CA ASP A 132 9.48 18.23 -1.02
C ASP A 132 8.06 17.69 -1.16
N TYR A 133 7.13 18.58 -1.47
CA TYR A 133 5.70 18.27 -1.57
C TYR A 133 5.39 17.22 -2.64
N TYR A 134 6.19 17.13 -3.70
CA TYR A 134 6.03 16.10 -4.72
C TYR A 134 6.04 14.69 -4.11
N TYR A 135 6.99 14.39 -3.23
CA TYR A 135 7.07 13.07 -2.59
C TYR A 135 5.91 12.82 -1.61
N LEU A 136 5.45 13.87 -0.92
CA LEU A 136 4.25 13.74 -0.10
C LEU A 136 3.05 13.42 -0.99
N GLU A 137 2.82 14.18 -2.03
CA GLU A 137 1.68 13.97 -2.94
C GLU A 137 1.68 12.57 -3.54
N GLU A 138 2.84 12.08 -3.99
CA GLU A 138 2.99 10.71 -4.51
C GLU A 138 2.64 9.65 -3.47
N LEU A 139 3.11 9.80 -2.23
CA LEU A 139 2.73 8.91 -1.14
C LEU A 139 1.23 8.89 -0.90
N LEU A 140 0.59 10.07 -0.92
CA LEU A 140 -0.86 10.18 -0.70
C LEU A 140 -1.65 9.51 -1.84
N PHE A 141 -1.18 9.59 -3.10
CA PHE A 141 -1.78 8.86 -4.22
C PHE A 141 -1.65 7.35 -4.05
N TRP A 142 -0.48 6.85 -3.68
CA TRP A 142 -0.29 5.42 -3.40
C TRP A 142 -1.22 4.94 -2.28
N ALA A 143 -1.35 5.69 -1.19
CA ALA A 143 -2.22 5.34 -0.08
C ALA A 143 -3.71 5.37 -0.47
N ALA A 144 -4.13 6.37 -1.24
CA ALA A 144 -5.53 6.52 -1.68
C ALA A 144 -5.93 5.51 -2.76
N SER A 145 -5.00 5.04 -3.60
CA SER A 145 -5.30 4.06 -4.66
C SER A 145 -5.55 2.65 -4.14
N ASN A 146 -4.91 2.27 -3.02
CA ASN A 146 -4.98 0.92 -2.48
C ASN A 146 -6.41 0.40 -2.23
N PRO A 147 -7.32 1.10 -1.56
CA PRO A 147 -8.68 0.64 -1.37
C PRO A 147 -9.51 0.62 -2.66
N LEU A 148 -9.08 1.31 -3.71
CA LEU A 148 -9.76 1.33 -5.00
C LEU A 148 -9.46 0.10 -5.86
N GLU A 149 -8.38 -0.64 -5.57
CA GLU A 149 -8.00 -1.85 -6.32
C GLU A 149 -8.83 -3.09 -6.01
N THR A 150 -9.91 -2.95 -5.28
CA THR A 150 -10.88 -4.00 -5.02
C THR A 150 -12.30 -3.52 -5.23
N ASP A 151 -13.28 -4.40 -5.08
CA ASP A 151 -14.71 -4.03 -5.06
C ASP A 151 -14.97 -3.08 -3.88
N ALA A 152 -15.75 -2.04 -4.11
CA ALA A 152 -16.16 -1.08 -3.08
C ALA A 152 -16.84 -1.76 -1.88
N ALA A 153 -17.63 -2.81 -2.09
CA ALA A 153 -18.22 -3.59 -1.01
C ALA A 153 -17.16 -4.31 -0.17
N ASN A 154 -16.10 -4.82 -0.81
CA ASN A 154 -15.00 -5.49 -0.12
C ASN A 154 -14.13 -4.51 0.66
N SER A 155 -13.94 -3.29 0.15
CA SER A 155 -13.26 -2.23 0.89
C SER A 155 -14.15 -1.58 1.96
N GLY A 156 -15.38 -2.07 2.16
CA GLY A 156 -16.33 -1.49 3.12
C GLY A 156 -16.82 -0.11 2.71
N TYR A 157 -16.88 0.16 1.41
CA TYR A 157 -17.23 1.47 0.84
C TYR A 157 -16.34 2.58 1.42
N GLY A 158 -16.93 3.57 2.07
CA GLY A 158 -16.19 4.68 2.69
C GLY A 158 -15.22 4.30 3.82
N GLN A 159 -15.17 3.03 4.24
CA GLN A 159 -14.21 2.58 5.26
C GLN A 159 -12.79 2.44 4.72
N GLY A 160 -12.61 2.19 3.41
CA GLY A 160 -11.29 2.03 2.78
C GLY A 160 -10.50 0.84 3.31
N LEU A 161 -11.17 -0.29 3.53
CA LEU A 161 -10.53 -1.51 4.01
C LEU A 161 -9.68 -2.15 2.91
N VAL A 162 -8.48 -2.60 3.26
CA VAL A 162 -7.55 -3.26 2.34
C VAL A 162 -7.63 -4.81 2.39
N ARG A 163 -8.65 -5.33 3.00
CA ARG A 163 -8.83 -6.76 3.36
C ARG A 163 -8.92 -7.75 2.19
N TRP A 164 -9.28 -7.30 0.99
CA TRP A 164 -9.47 -8.16 -0.18
C TRP A 164 -8.22 -8.35 -1.02
N GLN A 165 -7.17 -7.67 -0.70
CA GLN A 165 -5.89 -7.86 -1.38
C GLN A 165 -5.29 -9.23 -1.01
N GLN A 166 -4.38 -9.73 -1.83
CA GLN A 166 -3.50 -10.82 -1.40
C GLN A 166 -2.90 -10.46 -0.04
N VAL A 167 -2.55 -11.44 0.79
CA VAL A 167 -2.05 -11.15 2.15
C VAL A 167 -0.88 -10.17 2.13
N ARG A 168 0.06 -10.32 1.20
CA ARG A 168 1.14 -9.35 0.99
C ARG A 168 0.63 -8.00 0.48
N GLY A 169 -0.45 -7.97 -0.30
CA GLY A 169 -1.08 -6.73 -0.74
C GLY A 169 -1.69 -5.95 0.42
N GLN A 170 -2.31 -6.65 1.37
CA GLN A 170 -2.79 -6.06 2.61
C GLN A 170 -1.61 -5.51 3.44
N ALA A 171 -0.50 -6.27 3.54
CA ALA A 171 0.68 -5.85 4.26
C ALA A 171 1.25 -4.53 3.72
N TRP A 172 1.46 -4.44 2.41
CA TRP A 172 2.05 -3.25 1.82
C TRP A 172 1.09 -2.08 1.71
N SER A 173 -0.20 -2.35 1.57
CA SER A 173 -1.24 -1.30 1.65
C SER A 173 -1.33 -0.71 3.06
N LEU A 174 -1.28 -1.54 4.12
CA LEU A 174 -1.24 -1.08 5.50
C LEU A 174 0.02 -0.25 5.80
N ARG A 175 1.19 -0.70 5.34
CA ARG A 175 2.44 0.06 5.47
C ARG A 175 2.31 1.43 4.80
N THR A 176 1.83 1.48 3.55
CA THR A 176 1.71 2.74 2.80
C THR A 176 0.68 3.68 3.45
N LEU A 177 -0.44 3.13 3.92
CA LEU A 177 -1.43 3.88 4.68
C LEU A 177 -0.88 4.39 6.02
N GLY A 178 -0.07 3.57 6.70
CA GLY A 178 0.65 3.97 7.91
C GLY A 178 1.61 5.13 7.67
N HIS A 179 2.39 5.07 6.58
CA HIS A 179 3.24 6.18 6.16
C HIS A 179 2.44 7.47 5.93
N ALA A 180 1.34 7.39 5.17
CA ALA A 180 0.49 8.55 4.90
C ALA A 180 -0.13 9.11 6.19
N ALA A 181 -0.67 8.27 7.07
CA ALA A 181 -1.24 8.68 8.34
C ALA A 181 -0.21 9.31 9.27
N TYR A 182 1.05 8.81 9.26
CA TYR A 182 2.14 9.29 10.11
C TYR A 182 2.69 10.64 9.65
N ILE A 183 3.10 10.72 8.36
CA ILE A 183 3.96 11.81 7.88
C ILE A 183 3.20 13.01 7.33
N THR A 184 1.93 12.83 6.93
CA THR A 184 1.11 13.95 6.46
C THR A 184 1.05 15.04 7.53
N PRO A 185 1.41 16.29 7.23
CA PRO A 185 1.38 17.38 8.20
C PRO A 185 -0.01 17.54 8.83
N ASP A 186 -0.08 17.90 10.11
CA ASP A 186 -1.34 18.00 10.85
C ASP A 186 -2.30 19.05 10.24
N ALA A 187 -1.77 20.11 9.65
CA ALA A 187 -2.56 21.13 8.96
C ALA A 187 -3.02 20.70 7.54
N HIS A 188 -2.58 19.55 7.04
CA HIS A 188 -2.93 19.12 5.68
C HIS A 188 -4.36 18.56 5.63
N THR A 189 -5.12 18.95 4.63
CA THR A 189 -6.55 18.59 4.43
C THR A 189 -6.82 17.08 4.47
N LEU A 190 -5.85 16.25 4.07
CA LEU A 190 -5.99 14.79 4.03
C LEU A 190 -5.46 14.08 5.28
N LYS A 191 -4.92 14.79 6.28
CA LYS A 191 -4.40 14.16 7.50
C LYS A 191 -5.44 13.28 8.19
N ASP A 192 -6.56 13.87 8.53
CA ASP A 192 -7.64 13.16 9.23
C ASP A 192 -8.22 12.02 8.39
N TYR A 193 -8.25 12.17 7.07
CA TYR A 193 -8.69 11.11 6.17
C TYR A 193 -7.82 9.85 6.30
N PHE A 194 -6.49 9.98 6.19
CA PHE A 194 -5.59 8.82 6.28
C PHE A 194 -5.52 8.23 7.68
N VAL A 195 -5.55 9.05 8.73
CA VAL A 195 -5.63 8.57 10.12
C VAL A 195 -6.91 7.75 10.32
N LYS A 196 -8.06 8.25 9.85
CA LYS A 196 -9.34 7.54 9.93
C LYS A 196 -9.34 6.23 9.13
N GLN A 197 -8.76 6.23 7.91
CA GLN A 197 -8.67 5.02 7.10
C GLN A 197 -7.81 3.95 7.78
N LEU A 198 -6.68 4.33 8.37
CA LEU A 198 -5.85 3.40 9.13
C LEU A 198 -6.61 2.86 10.36
N ASP A 199 -7.29 3.73 11.11
CA ASP A 199 -8.09 3.33 12.26
C ASP A 199 -9.21 2.34 11.88
N ASN A 200 -9.88 2.55 10.78
CA ASN A 200 -10.88 1.62 10.25
C ASN A 200 -10.29 0.23 9.96
N ASN A 201 -9.12 0.18 9.34
CA ASN A 201 -8.42 -1.07 9.07
C ASN A 201 -7.99 -1.77 10.36
N LEU A 202 -7.39 -1.06 11.30
CA LEU A 202 -7.00 -1.63 12.59
C LEU A 202 -8.21 -2.14 13.39
N LYS A 203 -9.32 -1.43 13.40
CA LYS A 203 -10.59 -1.88 14.01
C LYS A 203 -11.10 -3.17 13.34
N PHE A 204 -11.06 -3.22 12.00
CA PHE A 204 -11.48 -4.43 11.26
C PHE A 204 -10.63 -5.64 11.66
N TYR A 205 -9.30 -5.53 11.62
CA TYR A 205 -8.42 -6.66 11.97
C TYR A 205 -8.58 -7.06 13.43
N HIS A 206 -8.69 -6.11 14.35
CA HIS A 206 -8.91 -6.40 15.76
C HIS A 206 -10.24 -7.13 15.99
N ALA A 207 -11.34 -6.60 15.45
CA ALA A 207 -12.67 -7.19 15.62
C ALA A 207 -12.76 -8.59 14.99
N THR A 208 -12.12 -8.79 13.84
CA THR A 208 -12.21 -10.06 13.10
C THR A 208 -11.32 -11.14 13.71
N TYR A 209 -10.07 -10.80 14.06
CA TYR A 209 -9.05 -11.80 14.35
C TYR A 209 -8.59 -11.84 15.80
N VAL A 210 -8.73 -10.75 16.55
CA VAL A 210 -8.34 -10.72 17.96
C VAL A 210 -9.51 -11.08 18.86
N THR A 211 -10.70 -10.50 18.62
CA THR A 211 -11.88 -10.72 19.45
C THR A 211 -12.96 -11.58 18.81
N GLY A 212 -13.18 -11.48 17.50
CA GLY A 212 -14.28 -12.14 16.80
C GLY A 212 -14.01 -13.59 16.44
N ASN A 213 -12.79 -13.91 16.04
CA ASN A 213 -12.37 -15.29 15.71
C ASN A 213 -10.92 -15.49 16.15
N PRO A 214 -10.65 -15.73 17.42
CA PRO A 214 -9.30 -15.87 17.92
C PRO A 214 -8.68 -17.19 17.44
N ASN A 215 -8.28 -17.20 16.17
CA ASN A 215 -7.40 -18.23 15.65
C ASN A 215 -6.12 -18.25 16.49
N GLN A 216 -5.95 -19.32 17.26
CA GLN A 216 -4.86 -19.41 18.23
C GLN A 216 -3.47 -19.49 17.58
N LEU A 217 -3.41 -19.89 16.31
CA LEU A 217 -2.17 -19.97 15.55
C LEU A 217 -1.67 -18.60 15.06
N GLY A 218 -2.53 -17.58 15.06
CA GLY A 218 -2.20 -16.27 14.50
C GLY A 218 -2.05 -16.26 12.96
N VAL A 219 -2.54 -17.30 12.29
CA VAL A 219 -2.53 -17.38 10.82
C VAL A 219 -3.65 -16.52 10.24
N TYR A 220 -3.37 -15.83 9.15
CA TYR A 220 -4.40 -15.15 8.39
C TYR A 220 -5.16 -16.17 7.52
N ASP A 221 -6.38 -16.50 7.91
CA ASP A 221 -7.23 -17.50 7.26
C ASP A 221 -8.22 -16.91 6.24
N GLY A 222 -8.23 -15.60 6.10
CA GLY A 222 -9.16 -14.90 5.21
C GLY A 222 -10.61 -14.90 5.68
N SER A 223 -10.92 -15.32 6.91
CA SER A 223 -12.28 -15.44 7.44
C SER A 223 -13.10 -14.15 7.34
N GLY A 224 -12.42 -13.00 7.43
CA GLY A 224 -13.05 -11.69 7.25
C GLY A 224 -13.29 -11.30 5.79
N THR A 225 -12.82 -12.08 4.82
CA THR A 225 -12.84 -11.72 3.39
C THR A 225 -13.68 -12.68 2.53
N GLY A 226 -14.04 -13.85 3.07
CA GLY A 226 -14.85 -14.85 2.38
C GLY A 226 -14.16 -15.60 1.23
N SER A 227 -12.87 -15.35 0.96
CA SER A 227 -12.21 -15.84 -0.26
C SER A 227 -11.01 -16.74 -0.09
N PHE A 228 -10.35 -16.78 1.07
CA PHE A 228 -9.17 -17.60 1.25
C PHE A 228 -9.47 -18.89 2.03
N LYS A 229 -9.18 -20.03 1.42
CA LYS A 229 -9.14 -21.32 2.11
C LYS A 229 -7.73 -21.51 2.67
N VAL A 230 -7.64 -21.93 3.92
CA VAL A 230 -6.38 -22.20 4.65
C VAL A 230 -5.41 -23.12 3.88
N ALA A 231 -5.93 -24.01 3.02
CA ALA A 231 -5.13 -24.92 2.20
C ALA A 231 -4.21 -24.23 1.16
N ALA A 232 -4.31 -22.90 0.98
CA ALA A 232 -3.54 -22.14 0.00
C ALA A 232 -2.74 -20.99 0.63
N SER A 233 -2.48 -21.00 1.94
CA SER A 233 -1.71 -19.94 2.60
C SER A 233 -0.23 -20.02 2.21
N ALA A 234 0.35 -18.87 1.86
CA ALA A 234 1.78 -18.71 1.66
C ALA A 234 2.40 -18.14 2.94
N PRO A 235 3.13 -18.94 3.73
CA PRO A 235 3.63 -18.52 5.05
C PRO A 235 4.41 -17.20 5.04
N TRP A 236 5.20 -16.98 4.00
CA TRP A 236 5.97 -15.75 3.83
C TRP A 236 5.09 -14.50 3.62
N GLN A 237 3.88 -14.63 3.07
CA GLN A 237 2.94 -13.51 2.99
C GLN A 237 2.38 -13.15 4.36
N ASP A 238 2.13 -14.16 5.19
CA ASP A 238 1.75 -13.98 6.60
C ASP A 238 2.84 -13.26 7.40
N ASP A 239 4.12 -13.59 7.13
CA ASP A 239 5.25 -12.90 7.75
C ASP A 239 5.28 -11.41 7.36
N PHE A 240 5.01 -11.08 6.11
CA PHE A 240 4.90 -9.69 5.66
C PHE A 240 3.78 -8.93 6.37
N LEU A 241 2.63 -9.57 6.57
CA LEU A 241 1.54 -8.95 7.32
C LEU A 241 1.90 -8.74 8.79
N THR A 242 2.59 -9.71 9.41
CA THR A 242 3.14 -9.57 10.77
C THR A 242 4.11 -8.40 10.84
N TRP A 243 5.01 -8.31 9.88
CA TRP A 243 5.99 -7.22 9.79
C TRP A 243 5.32 -5.85 9.65
N SER A 244 4.28 -5.75 8.82
CA SER A 244 3.55 -4.48 8.65
C SER A 244 2.86 -4.03 9.94
N PHE A 245 2.26 -4.92 10.72
CA PHE A 245 1.69 -4.55 12.03
C PHE A 245 2.78 -4.13 13.02
N GLY A 246 3.93 -4.83 13.05
CA GLY A 246 5.07 -4.42 13.87
C GLY A 246 5.54 -3.01 13.51
N TYR A 247 5.66 -2.73 12.24
CA TYR A 247 6.06 -1.42 11.75
C TYR A 247 5.06 -0.32 12.11
N LEU A 248 3.75 -0.59 12.05
CA LEU A 248 2.75 0.36 12.51
C LEU A 248 2.87 0.67 14.01
N VAL A 249 3.21 -0.33 14.84
CA VAL A 249 3.49 -0.11 16.27
C VAL A 249 4.71 0.79 16.47
N GLU A 250 5.79 0.56 15.70
CA GLU A 250 6.99 1.41 15.73
C GLU A 250 6.72 2.85 15.29
N LEU A 251 5.74 3.07 14.39
CA LEU A 251 5.27 4.40 14.02
C LEU A 251 4.36 5.05 15.08
N GLY A 252 4.07 4.38 16.19
CA GLY A 252 3.26 4.92 17.29
C GLY A 252 1.76 4.65 17.16
N PHE A 253 1.32 3.77 16.29
CA PHE A 253 -0.08 3.38 16.18
C PHE A 253 -0.41 2.23 17.16
N ASP A 254 -0.59 2.56 18.43
CA ASP A 254 -0.78 1.59 19.54
C ASP A 254 -1.93 0.59 19.30
N LYS A 255 -2.97 0.97 18.56
CA LYS A 255 -4.07 0.06 18.18
C LYS A 255 -3.62 -1.14 17.32
N ALA A 256 -2.44 -1.08 16.74
CA ALA A 256 -1.85 -2.20 16.02
C ALA A 256 -1.24 -3.26 16.96
N LEU A 257 -0.89 -2.89 18.20
CA LEU A 257 -0.21 -3.79 19.14
C LEU A 257 -0.98 -5.09 19.46
N PRO A 258 -2.26 -5.09 19.81
CA PRO A 258 -3.00 -6.33 20.06
C PRO A 258 -3.11 -7.21 18.80
N ILE A 259 -3.16 -6.59 17.61
CA ILE A 259 -3.16 -7.31 16.34
C ILE A 259 -1.80 -7.96 16.08
N LEU A 260 -0.71 -7.23 16.32
CA LEU A 260 0.65 -7.76 16.25
C LEU A 260 0.83 -8.93 17.23
N GLN A 261 0.41 -8.80 18.47
CA GLN A 261 0.50 -9.85 19.48
C GLN A 261 -0.24 -11.14 19.08
N TRP A 262 -1.39 -11.00 18.41
CA TRP A 262 -2.09 -12.12 17.83
C TRP A 262 -1.32 -12.69 16.63
N LYS A 263 -0.94 -11.83 15.68
CA LYS A 263 -0.35 -12.24 14.40
C LYS A 263 1.05 -12.85 14.55
N ALA A 264 1.86 -12.36 15.49
CA ALA A 264 3.21 -12.84 15.77
C ALA A 264 3.24 -14.29 16.27
N LYS A 265 2.13 -14.85 16.75
CA LYS A 265 2.05 -16.27 17.12
C LYS A 265 2.37 -17.19 15.96
N TYR A 266 1.98 -16.80 14.72
CA TYR A 266 2.18 -17.67 13.56
C TYR A 266 3.65 -17.88 13.18
N PRO A 267 4.46 -16.84 12.95
CA PRO A 267 5.89 -17.06 12.70
C PRO A 267 6.60 -17.74 13.87
N VAL A 268 6.27 -17.41 15.13
CA VAL A 268 6.88 -18.05 16.30
C VAL A 268 6.52 -19.53 16.36
N ASN A 269 5.24 -19.88 16.34
CA ASN A 269 4.80 -21.30 16.46
C ASN A 269 5.22 -22.16 15.27
N ARG A 270 5.47 -21.56 14.10
CA ARG A 270 5.98 -22.28 12.94
C ARG A 270 7.47 -22.62 13.07
N MET A 271 8.22 -21.87 13.87
CA MET A 271 9.66 -22.04 14.05
C MET A 271 10.02 -22.88 15.27
N THR A 272 9.05 -23.13 16.15
CA THR A 272 9.18 -23.94 17.37
C THR A 272 8.43 -25.27 17.24
#